data_030df4f5a09640520a2e01543a8a6682
#
_entry.id   030df4f5a09640520a2e01543a8a6682
#
_cell.length_a   1.000
_cell.length_b   1.000
_cell.length_c   1.000
_cell.angle_alpha   90.00
_cell.angle_beta   90.00
_cell.angle_gamma   90.00
#
_symmetry.space_group_name_H-M   'P 1'
#
loop_
_entity.id
_entity.type
_entity.pdbx_description
1 polymer ?
#
loop_
_entity_poly.entity_id
_entity_poly.type
_entity_poly.pdbx_seq_one_letter_code
_entity_poly.pdbx_strand_id
1 'polypeptide(L)'
;MPELPEVETVRRGLTPVLAGARLSRVRINRPDLRFPFPERFVERLEGATVERVDRRAKYLLLPLSTGETWITHLGMTGRFTLDGTQLGEFEEAAPIAGKHEHFSGCAIRDGAATRIGYADARRFGFMGLIPTDQVETHPWFAGLGPEPLGNGFSGAHLVEAFAGKKQNIKVSLLDQRIVAGLGNIYVCEALYRARISPLVAAGSVSKARLETLASVVRDVLNDAIAAGGSTLKDFANAEGGQGYFQHRFDVYGREGEPCRGESAKAGGCTGTVARVVQGGRSTFYCPSCQRK
;
A
#
# COMPACT_ATOMS: atom_id res chain seq x y z
N MET A 1 1.65 3.94 -7.33
CA MET A 1 0.90 4.34 -6.11
C MET A 1 1.18 3.31 -5.05
N PRO A 2 1.72 3.68 -3.92
CA PRO A 2 1.92 2.76 -2.80
C PRO A 2 0.62 2.00 -2.47
N GLU A 3 0.68 0.68 -2.47
CA GLU A 3 -0.37 -0.22 -2.01
C GLU A 3 0.03 -0.76 -0.63
N LEU A 4 -0.69 -1.75 -0.09
CA LEU A 4 -0.43 -2.29 1.25
C LEU A 4 1.04 -2.70 1.48
N PRO A 5 1.72 -3.45 0.58
CA PRO A 5 3.11 -3.87 0.81
C PRO A 5 4.08 -2.70 0.92
N GLU A 6 3.94 -1.67 0.10
CA GLU A 6 4.79 -0.49 0.14
C GLU A 6 4.59 0.29 1.44
N VAL A 7 3.34 0.46 1.89
CA VAL A 7 3.04 1.13 3.16
C VAL A 7 3.58 0.32 4.35
N GLU A 8 3.48 -1.01 4.30
CA GLU A 8 4.04 -1.90 5.32
C GLU A 8 5.58 -1.81 5.37
N THR A 9 6.24 -1.70 4.22
CA THR A 9 7.69 -1.49 4.14
C THR A 9 8.10 -0.17 4.80
N VAL A 10 7.38 0.92 4.52
CA VAL A 10 7.61 2.22 5.18
C VAL A 10 7.35 2.11 6.68
N ARG A 11 6.27 1.46 7.11
CA ARG A 11 5.98 1.23 8.52
C ARG A 11 7.15 0.54 9.23
N ARG A 12 7.67 -0.54 8.64
CA ARG A 12 8.82 -1.28 9.20
C ARG A 12 10.07 -0.41 9.31
N GLY A 13 10.34 0.41 8.31
CA GLY A 13 11.48 1.32 8.33
C GLY A 13 11.35 2.46 9.33
N LEU A 14 10.13 2.98 9.55
CA LEU A 14 9.87 4.03 10.54
C LEU A 14 9.85 3.49 11.98
N THR A 15 9.46 2.25 12.20
CA THR A 15 9.28 1.69 13.55
C THR A 15 10.52 1.81 14.43
N PRO A 16 11.74 1.44 13.98
CA PRO A 16 12.95 1.52 14.82
C PRO A 16 13.27 2.94 15.28
N VAL A 17 12.90 3.95 14.48
CA VAL A 17 13.23 5.35 14.72
C VAL A 17 12.12 6.06 15.50
N LEU A 18 10.86 5.77 15.18
CA LEU A 18 9.71 6.52 15.70
C LEU A 18 9.06 5.91 16.95
N ALA A 19 9.02 4.58 17.06
CA ALA A 19 8.35 3.95 18.19
C ALA A 19 9.09 4.27 19.50
N GLY A 20 8.41 4.93 20.45
CA GLY A 20 8.95 5.43 21.70
C GLY A 20 9.72 6.75 21.57
N ALA A 21 9.83 7.33 20.39
CA ALA A 21 10.56 8.59 20.18
C ALA A 21 9.69 9.82 20.48
N ARG A 22 10.30 10.85 21.08
CA ARG A 22 9.69 12.16 21.23
C ARG A 22 9.96 13.01 19.98
N LEU A 23 8.92 13.60 19.43
CA LEU A 23 9.01 14.50 18.30
C LEU A 23 9.51 15.89 18.72
N SER A 24 10.37 16.48 17.92
CA SER A 24 10.86 17.84 18.12
C SER A 24 11.21 18.51 16.79
N ARG A 25 11.34 19.84 16.82
CA ARG A 25 11.66 20.64 15.62
C ARG A 25 10.72 20.36 14.46
N VAL A 26 9.45 20.13 14.77
CA VAL A 26 8.42 19.86 13.77
C VAL A 26 8.19 21.10 12.91
N ARG A 27 8.16 20.93 11.60
CA ARG A 27 7.92 22.01 10.63
C ARG A 27 7.06 21.51 9.47
N ILE A 28 6.20 22.38 8.97
CA ILE A 28 5.51 22.23 7.68
C ILE A 28 6.00 23.33 6.76
N ASN A 29 6.36 22.97 5.53
CA ASN A 29 6.92 23.92 4.54
C ASN A 29 5.85 24.50 3.63
N ARG A 30 4.59 24.08 3.82
CA ARG A 30 3.41 24.58 3.10
C ARG A 30 2.13 24.23 3.87
N PRO A 31 1.03 24.95 3.64
CA PRO A 31 -0.20 24.75 4.43
C PRO A 31 -1.00 23.50 4.07
N ASP A 32 -0.72 22.86 2.93
CA ASP A 32 -1.52 21.76 2.38
C ASP A 32 -0.69 20.65 1.70
N LEU A 33 -1.29 19.49 1.65
CA LEU A 33 -1.03 18.40 0.70
C LEU A 33 -2.30 18.20 -0.15
N ARG A 34 -2.87 16.96 -0.21
CA ARG A 34 -4.19 16.73 -0.79
C ARG A 34 -5.30 17.48 -0.03
N PHE A 35 -5.13 17.61 1.28
CA PHE A 35 -5.96 18.37 2.19
C PHE A 35 -5.07 19.33 2.98
N PRO A 36 -5.61 20.42 3.54
CA PRO A 36 -4.90 21.23 4.52
C PRO A 36 -4.41 20.37 5.68
N PHE A 37 -3.24 20.72 6.26
CA PHE A 37 -2.85 20.14 7.54
C PHE A 37 -3.85 20.52 8.62
N PRO A 38 -4.07 19.65 9.64
CA PRO A 38 -4.91 20.00 10.77
C PRO A 38 -4.52 21.31 11.45
N GLU A 39 -5.48 21.99 12.04
CA GLU A 39 -5.22 23.19 12.83
C GLU A 39 -4.19 22.89 13.92
N ARG A 40 -3.24 23.81 14.12
CA ARG A 40 -2.14 23.69 15.10
C ARG A 40 -1.35 22.38 14.98
N PHE A 41 -1.21 21.83 13.78
CA PHE A 41 -0.59 20.52 13.53
C PHE A 41 0.82 20.42 14.10
N VAL A 42 1.64 21.45 13.87
CA VAL A 42 3.03 21.51 14.37
C VAL A 42 3.06 21.49 15.91
N GLU A 43 2.26 22.32 16.56
CA GLU A 43 2.21 22.45 18.01
C GLU A 43 1.70 21.17 18.69
N ARG A 44 0.77 20.46 18.04
CA ARG A 44 0.19 19.20 18.55
C ARG A 44 1.14 18.01 18.40
N LEU A 45 2.09 18.08 17.46
CA LEU A 45 3.14 17.06 17.30
C LEU A 45 4.39 17.38 18.11
N GLU A 46 4.71 18.68 18.31
CA GLU A 46 5.92 19.10 19.02
C GLU A 46 5.90 18.63 20.48
N GLY A 47 6.91 17.87 20.88
CA GLY A 47 7.02 17.30 22.22
C GLY A 47 6.23 16.01 22.46
N ALA A 48 5.33 15.63 21.55
CA ALA A 48 4.58 14.38 21.66
C ALA A 48 5.50 13.16 21.48
N THR A 49 5.24 12.08 22.20
CA THR A 49 5.91 10.78 22.01
C THR A 49 5.07 9.92 21.09
N VAL A 50 5.69 9.34 20.06
CA VAL A 50 5.06 8.33 19.21
C VAL A 50 5.09 7.00 19.96
N GLU A 51 3.94 6.48 20.36
CA GLU A 51 3.86 5.24 21.15
C GLU A 51 4.23 4.01 20.32
N ARG A 52 3.73 3.94 19.09
CA ARG A 52 4.00 2.86 18.15
C ARG A 52 3.77 3.33 16.71
N VAL A 53 4.16 2.50 15.73
CA VAL A 53 3.91 2.74 14.30
C VAL A 53 3.11 1.57 13.75
N ASP A 54 1.84 1.83 13.47
CA ASP A 54 0.87 0.86 12.96
C ASP A 54 0.54 1.13 11.49
N ARG A 55 -0.17 0.19 10.87
CA ARG A 55 -0.75 0.31 9.52
C ARG A 55 -2.20 -0.19 9.51
N ARG A 56 -3.06 0.55 8.84
CA ARG A 56 -4.40 0.10 8.45
C ARG A 56 -4.59 0.36 6.95
N ALA A 57 -4.84 -0.68 6.17
CA ALA A 57 -4.93 -0.58 4.70
C ALA A 57 -3.66 0.08 4.09
N LYS A 58 -3.81 1.26 3.52
CA LYS A 58 -2.73 2.07 2.91
C LYS A 58 -2.38 3.29 3.77
N TYR A 59 -2.75 3.29 5.04
CA TYR A 59 -2.49 4.36 6.00
C TYR A 59 -1.46 3.93 7.03
N LEU A 60 -0.56 4.84 7.36
CA LEU A 60 0.27 4.76 8.57
C LEU A 60 -0.48 5.42 9.72
N LEU A 61 -0.46 4.79 10.87
CA LEU A 61 -1.09 5.26 12.11
C LEU A 61 -0.02 5.33 13.19
N LEU A 62 0.18 6.52 13.74
CA LEU A 62 1.18 6.77 14.78
C LEU A 62 0.46 7.34 16.00
N PRO A 63 -0.04 6.49 16.91
CA PRO A 63 -0.60 6.94 18.19
C PRO A 63 0.44 7.74 18.98
N LEU A 64 -0.03 8.86 19.55
CA LEU A 64 0.78 9.83 20.28
C LEU A 64 0.41 9.84 21.76
N SER A 65 1.37 10.18 22.62
CA SER A 65 1.17 10.36 24.06
C SER A 65 0.13 11.44 24.42
N THR A 66 -0.30 12.25 23.43
CA THR A 66 -1.32 13.28 23.60
C THR A 66 -2.74 12.72 23.49
N GLY A 67 -2.93 11.42 23.24
CA GLY A 67 -4.24 10.80 23.00
C GLY A 67 -4.78 10.97 21.59
N GLU A 68 -3.96 11.48 20.67
CA GLU A 68 -4.25 11.59 19.25
C GLU A 68 -3.45 10.56 18.44
N THR A 69 -3.93 10.23 17.26
CA THR A 69 -3.19 9.42 16.30
C THR A 69 -2.81 10.27 15.08
N TRP A 70 -1.51 10.37 14.81
CA TRP A 70 -1.01 10.96 13.58
C TRP A 70 -1.22 9.97 12.43
N ILE A 71 -2.04 10.36 11.45
CA ILE A 71 -2.37 9.56 10.28
C ILE A 71 -1.58 10.09 9.09
N THR A 72 -1.01 9.19 8.29
CA THR A 72 -0.40 9.54 7.00
C THR A 72 -0.84 8.58 5.91
N HIS A 73 -1.24 9.14 4.77
CA HIS A 73 -1.48 8.40 3.53
C HIS A 73 -0.48 8.86 2.47
N LEU A 74 0.28 7.94 1.89
CA LEU A 74 1.39 8.27 0.97
C LEU A 74 0.92 8.79 -0.40
N GLY A 75 -0.36 8.64 -0.73
CA GLY A 75 -0.88 9.05 -2.03
C GLY A 75 -0.24 8.27 -3.18
N MET A 76 0.41 8.95 -4.11
CA MET A 76 1.10 8.33 -5.24
C MET A 76 2.62 8.47 -5.21
N THR A 77 3.13 9.54 -4.59
CA THR A 77 4.55 9.90 -4.59
C THR A 77 5.06 10.30 -3.20
N GLY A 78 4.21 10.14 -2.18
CA GLY A 78 4.58 10.43 -0.79
C GLY A 78 5.62 9.46 -0.27
N ARG A 79 6.66 9.98 0.38
CA ARG A 79 7.79 9.22 0.87
C ARG A 79 8.39 9.86 2.12
N PHE A 80 8.86 9.03 3.03
CA PHE A 80 9.60 9.47 4.21
C PHE A 80 11.10 9.38 3.97
N THR A 81 11.87 10.22 4.66
CA THR A 81 13.32 10.19 4.73
C THR A 81 13.76 10.15 6.19
N LEU A 82 14.86 9.46 6.45
CA LEU A 82 15.55 9.47 7.74
C LEU A 82 16.98 9.97 7.51
N ASP A 83 17.39 11.04 8.23
CA ASP A 83 18.69 11.72 8.09
C ASP A 83 19.09 12.03 6.63
N GLY A 84 18.09 12.34 5.79
CA GLY A 84 18.28 12.58 4.37
C GLY A 84 18.30 11.33 3.51
N THR A 85 18.42 10.13 4.10
CA THR A 85 18.25 8.86 3.40
C THR A 85 16.76 8.56 3.28
N GLN A 86 16.31 8.27 2.06
CA GLN A 86 14.90 7.94 1.84
C GLN A 86 14.56 6.57 2.37
N LEU A 87 13.41 6.46 3.04
CA LEU A 87 12.77 5.19 3.27
C LEU A 87 11.98 4.85 2.01
N GLY A 88 12.52 3.96 1.26
CA GLY A 88 11.88 3.52 0.05
C GLY A 88 12.33 4.27 -1.20
N GLU A 89 13.59 4.10 -1.77
CA GLU A 89 14.04 4.84 -2.94
C GLU A 89 14.92 4.17 -4.00
N PHE A 90 15.08 4.91 -5.10
CA PHE A 90 15.63 4.70 -6.42
C PHE A 90 16.94 5.41 -6.66
N GLU A 91 17.77 4.86 -7.54
CA GLU A 91 19.10 5.37 -7.94
C GLU A 91 19.11 6.73 -8.64
N GLU A 92 17.97 7.31 -9.03
CA GLU A 92 17.96 8.56 -9.82
C GLU A 92 17.08 9.68 -9.26
N ALA A 93 16.53 9.55 -8.08
CA ALA A 93 15.78 10.68 -7.51
C ALA A 93 16.77 11.67 -6.90
N ALA A 94 16.74 12.91 -7.39
CA ALA A 94 17.47 14.02 -6.82
C ALA A 94 17.27 14.11 -5.29
N PRO A 95 18.27 14.55 -4.51
CA PRO A 95 18.13 14.71 -3.07
C PRO A 95 16.85 15.44 -2.73
N ILE A 96 16.04 14.87 -1.83
CA ILE A 96 14.72 15.44 -1.45
C ILE A 96 14.86 16.74 -0.68
N ALA A 97 16.05 17.09 -0.23
CA ALA A 97 16.32 18.35 0.43
C ALA A 97 15.88 19.51 -0.49
N GLY A 98 14.73 20.11 -0.24
CA GLY A 98 14.26 21.30 -0.92
C GLY A 98 12.80 21.28 -1.34
N LYS A 99 12.54 21.44 -2.64
CA LYS A 99 11.27 21.87 -3.25
C LYS A 99 10.03 21.01 -2.96
N HIS A 100 10.19 19.72 -2.62
CA HIS A 100 9.07 18.80 -2.42
C HIS A 100 8.98 18.23 -1.00
N GLU A 101 9.84 18.68 -0.09
CA GLU A 101 9.70 18.34 1.34
C GLU A 101 8.61 19.22 1.95
N HIS A 102 7.56 18.61 2.42
CA HIS A 102 6.38 19.31 2.95
C HIS A 102 6.30 19.25 4.47
N PHE A 103 6.90 18.26 5.07
CA PHE A 103 6.99 18.06 6.51
C PHE A 103 8.39 17.65 6.89
N SER A 104 8.89 18.13 8.04
CA SER A 104 10.10 17.64 8.67
C SER A 104 10.00 17.74 10.19
N GLY A 105 10.80 16.93 10.87
CA GLY A 105 10.93 16.90 12.32
C GLY A 105 12.14 16.09 12.74
N CYS A 106 12.35 16.00 14.04
CA CYS A 106 13.35 15.11 14.64
C CYS A 106 12.66 14.14 15.58
N ALA A 107 12.97 12.86 15.47
CA ALA A 107 12.66 11.84 16.45
C ALA A 107 13.83 11.76 17.46
N ILE A 108 13.54 11.97 18.73
CA ILE A 108 14.54 11.88 19.81
C ILE A 108 14.23 10.61 20.59
N ARG A 109 15.17 9.67 20.58
CA ARG A 109 15.10 8.42 21.32
C ARG A 109 16.46 8.06 21.89
N ASP A 110 16.50 7.68 23.16
CA ASP A 110 17.74 7.24 23.87
C ASP A 110 18.92 8.22 23.70
N GLY A 111 18.62 9.53 23.65
CA GLY A 111 19.62 10.59 23.47
C GLY A 111 20.06 10.83 22.04
N ALA A 112 19.69 9.98 21.09
CA ALA A 112 19.94 10.19 19.67
C ALA A 112 18.78 10.97 19.00
N ALA A 113 19.11 11.80 18.01
CA ALA A 113 18.14 12.56 17.23
C ALA A 113 18.27 12.18 15.76
N THR A 114 17.20 11.61 15.19
CA THR A 114 17.10 11.29 13.76
C THR A 114 16.19 12.28 13.09
N ARG A 115 16.63 12.92 12.01
CA ARG A 115 15.79 13.80 11.21
C ARG A 115 14.82 12.99 10.36
N ILE A 116 13.55 13.37 10.41
CA ILE A 116 12.48 12.78 9.59
C ILE A 116 12.03 13.84 8.59
N GLY A 117 11.93 13.46 7.33
CA GLY A 117 11.34 14.28 6.26
C GLY A 117 10.18 13.55 5.60
N TYR A 118 9.24 14.30 5.04
CA TYR A 118 8.21 13.78 4.15
C TYR A 118 8.11 14.65 2.90
N ALA A 119 8.24 14.01 1.75
CA ALA A 119 8.12 14.66 0.45
C ALA A 119 7.04 13.99 -0.41
N ASP A 120 6.32 14.81 -1.19
CA ASP A 120 5.28 14.32 -2.11
C ASP A 120 5.14 15.26 -3.32
N ALA A 121 5.82 14.95 -4.41
CA ALA A 121 5.86 15.80 -5.59
C ALA A 121 4.49 16.05 -6.22
N ARG A 122 3.57 15.08 -6.15
CA ARG A 122 2.21 15.19 -6.70
C ARG A 122 1.17 15.69 -5.69
N ARG A 123 1.50 15.70 -4.41
CA ARG A 123 0.62 16.14 -3.31
C ARG A 123 -0.72 15.39 -3.25
N PHE A 124 -0.70 14.10 -3.54
CA PHE A 124 -1.87 13.23 -3.41
C PHE A 124 -1.90 12.49 -2.07
N GLY A 125 -0.81 12.57 -1.32
CA GLY A 125 -0.76 12.16 0.06
C GLY A 125 -1.44 13.18 0.98
N PHE A 126 -1.59 12.82 2.23
CA PHE A 126 -2.09 13.72 3.26
C PHE A 126 -1.70 13.24 4.65
N MET A 127 -1.77 14.16 5.59
CA MET A 127 -1.58 13.90 7.01
C MET A 127 -2.77 14.43 7.80
N GLY A 128 -3.08 13.79 8.92
CA GLY A 128 -4.16 14.17 9.82
C GLY A 128 -3.83 13.84 11.27
N LEU A 129 -4.57 14.43 12.17
CA LEU A 129 -4.60 14.09 13.60
C LEU A 129 -6.04 13.78 13.98
N ILE A 130 -6.26 12.61 14.54
CA ILE A 130 -7.57 12.10 14.94
C ILE A 130 -7.46 11.65 16.39
N PRO A 131 -8.42 11.96 17.29
CA PRO A 131 -8.47 11.34 18.62
C PRO A 131 -8.36 9.83 18.49
N THR A 132 -7.48 9.20 19.28
CA THR A 132 -7.14 7.78 19.11
C THR A 132 -8.37 6.87 19.28
N ASP A 133 -9.28 7.22 20.16
CA ASP A 133 -10.56 6.52 20.39
C ASP A 133 -11.58 6.68 19.25
N GLN A 134 -11.38 7.63 18.34
CA GLN A 134 -12.25 7.90 17.20
C GLN A 134 -11.70 7.37 15.87
N VAL A 135 -10.52 6.79 15.84
CA VAL A 135 -9.88 6.32 14.58
C VAL A 135 -10.78 5.35 13.83
N GLU A 136 -11.34 4.34 14.51
CA GLU A 136 -12.17 3.31 13.85
C GLU A 136 -13.47 3.87 13.26
N THR A 137 -14.02 4.91 13.86
CA THR A 137 -15.29 5.55 13.43
C THR A 137 -15.07 6.70 12.45
N HIS A 138 -13.82 7.15 12.27
CA HIS A 138 -13.51 8.25 11.38
C HIS A 138 -13.82 7.89 9.91
N PRO A 139 -14.34 8.83 9.08
CA PRO A 139 -14.71 8.58 7.69
C PRO A 139 -13.60 7.95 6.81
N TRP A 140 -12.34 8.11 7.17
CA TRP A 140 -11.24 7.44 6.45
C TRP A 140 -11.15 5.94 6.71
N PHE A 141 -11.70 5.44 7.81
CA PHE A 141 -11.56 4.06 8.27
C PHE A 141 -12.87 3.29 8.41
N ALA A 142 -13.95 3.97 8.82
CA ALA A 142 -15.24 3.34 9.14
C ALA A 142 -15.83 2.46 8.02
N GLY A 143 -15.48 2.74 6.76
CA GLY A 143 -15.96 1.97 5.62
C GLY A 143 -14.95 0.95 5.08
N LEU A 144 -13.79 0.78 5.72
CA LEU A 144 -12.78 -0.15 5.22
C LEU A 144 -13.14 -1.60 5.55
N GLY A 145 -13.05 -2.45 4.55
CA GLY A 145 -13.15 -3.90 4.69
C GLY A 145 -12.03 -4.51 5.54
N PRO A 146 -12.03 -5.84 5.71
CA PRO A 146 -10.99 -6.54 6.47
C PRO A 146 -9.60 -6.35 5.86
N GLU A 147 -8.59 -6.42 6.73
CA GLU A 147 -7.18 -6.54 6.32
C GLU A 147 -6.94 -7.87 5.62
N PRO A 148 -6.35 -7.90 4.42
CA PRO A 148 -6.15 -9.14 3.67
C PRO A 148 -5.17 -10.11 4.34
N LEU A 149 -4.29 -9.61 5.22
CA LEU A 149 -3.37 -10.42 6.02
C LEU A 149 -3.93 -10.78 7.40
N GLY A 150 -5.12 -10.28 7.75
CA GLY A 150 -5.80 -10.56 9.01
C GLY A 150 -6.81 -11.72 8.92
N ASN A 151 -7.31 -12.15 10.07
CA ASN A 151 -8.24 -13.26 10.17
C ASN A 151 -9.64 -13.00 9.57
N GLY A 152 -10.03 -11.71 9.46
CA GLY A 152 -11.33 -11.32 8.88
C GLY A 152 -11.44 -11.51 7.37
N PHE A 153 -10.32 -11.66 6.65
CA PHE A 153 -10.33 -11.89 5.21
C PHE A 153 -10.26 -13.39 4.91
N SER A 154 -11.25 -13.92 4.23
CA SER A 154 -11.37 -15.36 3.91
C SER A 154 -12.16 -15.55 2.62
N GLY A 155 -12.15 -16.79 2.08
CA GLY A 155 -13.03 -17.13 0.96
C GLY A 155 -14.51 -17.01 1.34
N ALA A 156 -14.90 -17.35 2.58
CA ALA A 156 -16.25 -17.15 3.06
C ALA A 156 -16.67 -15.67 3.03
N HIS A 157 -15.78 -14.76 3.47
CA HIS A 157 -15.98 -13.32 3.35
C HIS A 157 -16.17 -12.89 1.88
N LEU A 158 -15.36 -13.40 0.96
CA LEU A 158 -15.49 -13.09 -0.47
C LEU A 158 -16.78 -13.64 -1.06
N VAL A 159 -17.24 -14.82 -0.65
CA VAL A 159 -18.54 -15.39 -1.07
C VAL A 159 -19.69 -14.45 -0.68
N GLU A 160 -19.71 -14.00 0.55
CA GLU A 160 -20.72 -13.07 1.06
C GLU A 160 -20.63 -11.71 0.33
N ALA A 161 -19.44 -11.12 0.28
CA ALA A 161 -19.22 -9.81 -0.34
C ALA A 161 -19.51 -9.77 -1.84
N PHE A 162 -19.39 -10.91 -2.54
CA PHE A 162 -19.63 -11.02 -3.97
C PHE A 162 -21.01 -11.57 -4.34
N ALA A 163 -21.82 -11.97 -3.37
CA ALA A 163 -23.16 -12.51 -3.64
C ALA A 163 -23.95 -11.58 -4.56
N GLY A 164 -24.40 -12.11 -5.72
CA GLY A 164 -25.19 -11.38 -6.71
C GLY A 164 -24.47 -10.26 -7.47
N LYS A 165 -23.17 -10.00 -7.22
CA LYS A 165 -22.44 -8.92 -7.92
C LYS A 165 -22.22 -9.24 -9.40
N LYS A 166 -22.77 -8.38 -10.26
CA LYS A 166 -22.57 -8.40 -11.73
C LYS A 166 -21.27 -7.71 -12.16
N GLN A 167 -20.71 -6.86 -11.32
CA GLN A 167 -19.44 -6.20 -11.56
C GLN A 167 -18.31 -7.24 -11.68
N ASN A 168 -17.35 -7.00 -12.57
CA ASN A 168 -16.22 -7.91 -12.71
C ASN A 168 -15.40 -8.01 -11.41
N ILE A 169 -14.82 -9.19 -11.19
CA ILE A 169 -14.11 -9.53 -9.96
C ILE A 169 -12.92 -8.60 -9.70
N LYS A 170 -12.22 -8.16 -10.75
CA LYS A 170 -11.07 -7.25 -10.61
C LYS A 170 -11.47 -5.92 -9.99
N VAL A 171 -12.52 -5.30 -10.48
CA VAL A 171 -13.01 -4.00 -9.96
C VAL A 171 -13.62 -4.19 -8.58
N SER A 172 -14.29 -5.32 -8.33
CA SER A 172 -14.82 -5.64 -7.00
C SER A 172 -13.71 -5.79 -5.95
N LEU A 173 -12.57 -6.39 -6.28
CA LEU A 173 -11.41 -6.50 -5.38
C LEU A 173 -10.68 -5.16 -5.13
N LEU A 174 -10.85 -4.17 -5.99
CA LEU A 174 -10.31 -2.81 -5.78
C LEU A 174 -11.15 -1.98 -4.81
N ASP A 175 -12.37 -2.41 -4.52
CA ASP A 175 -13.24 -1.74 -3.55
C ASP A 175 -12.69 -1.97 -2.12
N GLN A 176 -12.18 -0.89 -1.53
CA GLN A 176 -11.56 -0.94 -0.20
C GLN A 176 -12.57 -1.32 0.92
N ARG A 177 -13.86 -1.30 0.64
CA ARG A 177 -14.93 -1.78 1.55
C ARG A 177 -15.02 -3.29 1.56
N ILE A 178 -14.56 -3.97 0.51
CA ILE A 178 -14.55 -5.43 0.41
C ILE A 178 -13.25 -6.00 0.98
N VAL A 179 -12.11 -5.42 0.58
CA VAL A 179 -10.80 -5.78 1.12
C VAL A 179 -9.91 -4.54 1.15
N ALA A 180 -9.42 -4.20 2.33
CA ALA A 180 -8.62 -3.01 2.51
C ALA A 180 -7.17 -3.23 2.04
N GLY A 181 -6.55 -2.20 1.47
CA GLY A 181 -5.12 -2.22 1.14
C GLY A 181 -4.76 -2.77 -0.24
N LEU A 182 -5.60 -3.60 -0.86
CA LEU A 182 -5.35 -4.06 -2.23
C LEU A 182 -5.42 -2.92 -3.24
N GLY A 183 -4.55 -2.96 -4.23
CA GLY A 183 -4.58 -2.05 -5.35
C GLY A 183 -4.39 -2.77 -6.68
N ASN A 184 -4.12 -2.00 -7.72
CA ASN A 184 -4.19 -2.49 -9.10
C ASN A 184 -3.12 -3.53 -9.43
N ILE A 185 -1.93 -3.40 -8.85
CA ILE A 185 -0.82 -4.34 -9.06
C ILE A 185 -1.19 -5.69 -8.49
N TYR A 186 -1.44 -5.72 -7.19
CA TYR A 186 -1.61 -6.98 -6.46
C TYR A 186 -2.91 -7.68 -6.77
N VAL A 187 -3.96 -6.95 -7.20
CA VAL A 187 -5.19 -7.58 -7.73
C VAL A 187 -4.92 -8.30 -9.04
N CYS A 188 -4.15 -7.72 -9.99
CA CYS A 188 -3.80 -8.40 -11.24
C CYS A 188 -2.97 -9.67 -10.97
N GLU A 189 -1.94 -9.56 -10.14
CA GLU A 189 -1.07 -10.67 -9.77
C GLU A 189 -1.84 -11.81 -9.05
N ALA A 190 -2.70 -11.44 -8.08
CA ALA A 190 -3.49 -12.43 -7.35
C ALA A 190 -4.49 -13.17 -8.26
N LEU A 191 -5.19 -12.45 -9.13
CA LEU A 191 -6.11 -13.08 -10.09
C LEU A 191 -5.38 -13.99 -11.07
N TYR A 192 -4.17 -13.61 -11.50
CA TYR A 192 -3.34 -14.45 -12.36
C TYR A 192 -2.92 -15.73 -11.64
N ARG A 193 -2.35 -15.63 -10.45
CA ARG A 193 -1.92 -16.81 -9.66
C ARG A 193 -3.10 -17.73 -9.29
N ALA A 194 -4.28 -17.14 -9.01
CA ALA A 194 -5.52 -17.90 -8.78
C ALA A 194 -6.16 -18.44 -10.08
N ARG A 195 -5.61 -18.14 -11.26
CA ARG A 195 -6.13 -18.51 -12.58
C ARG A 195 -7.57 -18.07 -12.80
N ILE A 196 -7.96 -16.92 -12.25
CA ILE A 196 -9.29 -16.33 -12.39
C ILE A 196 -9.23 -15.20 -13.43
N SER A 197 -10.08 -15.28 -14.46
CA SER A 197 -10.19 -14.20 -15.43
C SER A 197 -10.68 -12.92 -14.74
N PRO A 198 -10.00 -11.76 -14.93
CA PRO A 198 -10.46 -10.49 -14.38
C PRO A 198 -11.79 -10.02 -15.00
N LEU A 199 -12.24 -10.67 -16.08
CA LEU A 199 -13.44 -10.29 -16.84
C LEU A 199 -14.72 -10.92 -16.30
N VAL A 200 -14.63 -11.96 -15.46
CA VAL A 200 -15.83 -12.63 -14.93
C VAL A 200 -16.53 -11.77 -13.89
N ALA A 201 -17.85 -11.88 -13.80
CA ALA A 201 -18.62 -11.26 -12.74
C ALA A 201 -18.20 -11.84 -11.38
N ALA A 202 -18.01 -11.01 -10.36
CA ALA A 202 -17.56 -11.46 -9.05
C ALA A 202 -18.50 -12.52 -8.45
N GLY A 203 -19.80 -12.33 -8.58
CA GLY A 203 -20.83 -13.27 -8.09
C GLY A 203 -20.92 -14.58 -8.87
N SER A 204 -20.23 -14.74 -10.01
CA SER A 204 -20.21 -15.99 -10.78
C SER A 204 -19.04 -16.91 -10.39
N VAL A 205 -18.12 -16.45 -9.57
CA VAL A 205 -16.94 -17.24 -9.17
C VAL A 205 -17.34 -18.23 -8.09
N SER A 206 -17.00 -19.50 -8.26
CA SER A 206 -17.38 -20.54 -7.31
C SER A 206 -16.71 -20.36 -5.95
N LYS A 207 -17.35 -20.87 -4.89
CA LYS A 207 -16.83 -20.83 -3.51
C LYS A 207 -15.39 -21.36 -3.42
N ALA A 208 -15.12 -22.50 -4.03
CA ALA A 208 -13.77 -23.11 -4.00
C ALA A 208 -12.72 -22.19 -4.64
N ARG A 209 -13.05 -21.50 -5.74
CA ARG A 209 -12.13 -20.56 -6.38
C ARG A 209 -11.94 -19.28 -5.54
N LEU A 210 -12.96 -18.85 -4.80
CA LEU A 210 -12.84 -17.70 -3.88
C LEU A 210 -12.00 -18.06 -2.64
N GLU A 211 -12.08 -19.29 -2.13
CA GLU A 211 -11.17 -19.77 -1.08
C GLU A 211 -9.72 -19.77 -1.57
N THR A 212 -9.47 -20.31 -2.75
CA THR A 212 -8.12 -20.25 -3.37
C THR A 212 -7.66 -18.82 -3.56
N LEU A 213 -8.52 -17.92 -4.05
CA LEU A 213 -8.18 -16.51 -4.26
C LEU A 213 -7.80 -15.82 -2.95
N ALA A 214 -8.52 -16.07 -1.85
CA ALA A 214 -8.21 -15.48 -0.56
C ALA A 214 -6.83 -15.93 -0.04
N SER A 215 -6.44 -17.19 -0.23
CA SER A 215 -5.09 -17.67 0.08
C SER A 215 -4.06 -17.00 -0.81
N VAL A 216 -4.26 -17.02 -2.12
CA VAL A 216 -3.33 -16.44 -3.09
C VAL A 216 -3.11 -14.94 -2.88
N VAL A 217 -4.15 -14.19 -2.49
CA VAL A 217 -3.99 -12.76 -2.13
C VAL A 217 -3.00 -12.59 -0.98
N ARG A 218 -3.09 -13.43 0.07
CA ARG A 218 -2.14 -13.39 1.19
C ARG A 218 -0.72 -13.72 0.74
N ASP A 219 -0.57 -14.76 -0.08
CA ASP A 219 0.74 -15.19 -0.57
C ASP A 219 1.41 -14.09 -1.39
N VAL A 220 0.68 -13.50 -2.35
CA VAL A 220 1.18 -12.38 -3.18
C VAL A 220 1.60 -11.19 -2.32
N LEU A 221 0.80 -10.81 -1.33
CA LEU A 221 1.12 -9.68 -0.45
C LEU A 221 2.32 -9.98 0.45
N ASN A 222 2.41 -11.20 1.00
CA ASN A 222 3.56 -11.60 1.81
C ASN A 222 4.85 -11.65 0.99
N ASP A 223 4.81 -12.21 -0.23
CA ASP A 223 5.93 -12.20 -1.17
C ASP A 223 6.39 -10.76 -1.48
N ALA A 224 5.43 -9.86 -1.70
CA ALA A 224 5.72 -8.46 -1.99
C ALA A 224 6.33 -7.75 -0.77
N ILE A 225 5.81 -7.96 0.43
CA ILE A 225 6.35 -7.41 1.67
C ILE A 225 7.77 -7.93 1.93
N ALA A 226 8.00 -9.24 1.73
CA ALA A 226 9.32 -9.86 1.89
C ALA A 226 10.34 -9.32 0.87
N ALA A 227 9.88 -8.92 -0.32
CA ALA A 227 10.71 -8.30 -1.35
C ALA A 227 10.88 -6.77 -1.18
N GLY A 228 10.35 -6.17 -0.11
CA GLY A 228 10.41 -4.73 0.12
C GLY A 228 9.43 -3.89 -0.71
N GLY A 229 8.38 -4.52 -1.23
CA GLY A 229 7.39 -3.86 -2.10
C GLY A 229 7.76 -3.90 -3.58
N SER A 230 6.94 -3.26 -4.40
CA SER A 230 7.16 -3.12 -5.85
C SER A 230 7.69 -1.73 -6.17
N THR A 231 8.75 -1.71 -6.96
CA THR A 231 9.36 -0.50 -7.48
C THR A 231 8.85 -0.22 -8.90
N LEU A 232 7.76 0.51 -9.03
CA LEU A 232 7.40 1.15 -10.30
C LEU A 232 7.94 2.58 -10.27
N LYS A 233 9.18 2.80 -10.71
CA LYS A 233 9.86 4.10 -10.86
C LYS A 233 9.91 5.04 -9.63
N ASP A 234 9.26 4.72 -8.52
CA ASP A 234 9.06 5.65 -7.43
C ASP A 234 9.14 5.04 -6.00
N PHE A 235 9.74 3.84 -5.78
CA PHE A 235 9.76 3.22 -4.44
C PHE A 235 10.88 2.17 -4.16
N ALA A 236 11.58 2.19 -3.00
CA ALA A 236 12.53 1.16 -2.48
C ALA A 236 12.40 0.90 -0.96
N ASN A 237 13.11 -0.06 -0.37
CA ASN A 237 12.92 -0.52 1.01
C ASN A 237 13.70 0.29 2.08
N ALA A 238 13.44 0.00 3.38
CA ALA A 238 13.97 0.73 4.53
C ALA A 238 15.50 0.63 4.74
N GLU A 239 16.18 -0.25 4.02
CA GLU A 239 17.63 -0.50 4.13
C GLU A 239 18.39 0.06 2.93
N GLY A 240 17.75 0.91 2.09
CA GLY A 240 18.35 1.47 0.88
C GLY A 240 18.44 0.50 -0.29
N GLY A 241 17.88 -0.71 -0.15
CA GLY A 241 17.77 -1.70 -1.21
C GLY A 241 16.52 -1.48 -2.06
N GLN A 242 16.62 -1.65 -3.37
CA GLN A 242 15.46 -1.60 -4.27
C GLN A 242 14.46 -2.69 -3.91
N GLY A 243 13.16 -2.36 -3.87
CA GLY A 243 12.11 -3.37 -3.89
C GLY A 243 12.23 -4.18 -5.18
N TYR A 244 12.40 -5.49 -5.07
CA TYR A 244 12.63 -6.37 -6.22
C TYR A 244 11.35 -7.01 -6.75
N PHE A 245 10.19 -6.73 -6.17
CA PHE A 245 8.96 -7.42 -6.54
C PHE A 245 8.50 -7.12 -7.98
N GLN A 246 8.82 -5.94 -8.55
CA GLN A 246 8.53 -5.64 -9.96
C GLN A 246 9.21 -6.59 -10.95
N HIS A 247 10.38 -7.12 -10.62
CA HIS A 247 11.06 -8.13 -11.45
C HIS A 247 10.39 -9.51 -11.38
N ARG A 248 9.48 -9.69 -10.41
CA ARG A 248 8.72 -10.92 -10.19
C ARG A 248 7.27 -10.84 -10.67
N PHE A 249 6.85 -9.70 -11.27
CA PHE A 249 5.50 -9.60 -11.80
C PHE A 249 5.25 -10.67 -12.86
N ASP A 250 4.16 -11.40 -12.69
CA ASP A 250 3.74 -12.42 -13.63
C ASP A 250 3.00 -11.81 -14.83
N VAL A 251 2.19 -10.77 -14.59
CA VAL A 251 1.39 -10.12 -15.64
C VAL A 251 1.43 -8.60 -15.60
N TYR A 252 1.58 -7.96 -14.45
CA TYR A 252 1.44 -6.51 -14.35
C TYR A 252 2.52 -5.76 -15.14
N GLY A 253 2.09 -4.86 -16.05
CA GLY A 253 2.99 -4.09 -16.91
C GLY A 253 3.61 -4.87 -18.07
N ARG A 254 3.24 -6.14 -18.27
CA ARG A 254 3.86 -7.06 -19.24
C ARG A 254 2.98 -7.33 -20.48
N GLU A 255 2.19 -6.34 -20.91
CA GLU A 255 1.37 -6.44 -22.13
C GLU A 255 2.24 -6.86 -23.34
N GLY A 256 1.80 -7.86 -24.09
CA GLY A 256 2.50 -8.39 -25.26
C GLY A 256 3.63 -9.38 -24.95
N GLU A 257 4.02 -9.55 -23.68
CA GLU A 257 5.04 -10.53 -23.33
C GLU A 257 4.49 -11.94 -23.14
N PRO A 258 5.35 -12.98 -23.31
CA PRO A 258 4.96 -14.37 -23.03
C PRO A 258 4.51 -14.54 -21.57
N CYS A 259 3.49 -15.38 -21.39
CA CYS A 259 3.03 -15.77 -20.05
C CYS A 259 4.14 -16.51 -19.28
N ARG A 260 4.37 -16.15 -18.00
CA ARG A 260 5.34 -16.79 -17.11
C ARG A 260 4.78 -18.01 -16.37
N GLY A 261 3.58 -18.49 -16.70
CA GLY A 261 2.93 -19.61 -15.99
C GLY A 261 3.84 -20.81 -15.81
N GLU A 262 3.80 -21.44 -14.61
CA GLU A 262 4.61 -22.66 -14.32
C GLU A 262 4.34 -23.79 -15.31
N SER A 263 3.18 -23.79 -15.94
CA SER A 263 2.95 -24.55 -17.15
C SER A 263 3.98 -24.26 -18.25
N ALA A 264 4.70 -23.14 -18.27
CA ALA A 264 5.77 -22.90 -19.24
C ALA A 264 7.00 -23.79 -19.02
N LYS A 265 7.19 -24.38 -17.82
CA LYS A 265 8.31 -25.30 -17.53
C LYS A 265 8.07 -26.77 -17.89
N ALA A 266 6.80 -27.15 -18.17
CA ALA A 266 6.40 -28.53 -18.48
C ALA A 266 5.56 -28.63 -19.77
N GLY A 267 5.93 -27.91 -20.82
CA GLY A 267 5.11 -27.78 -22.01
C GLY A 267 4.05 -26.67 -21.91
N GLY A 268 4.29 -25.73 -21.11
CA GLY A 268 3.72 -24.58 -20.52
C GLY A 268 2.75 -23.73 -21.31
N CYS A 269 2.21 -22.69 -20.64
CA CYS A 269 1.32 -21.75 -21.29
C CYS A 269 2.01 -20.99 -22.44
N THR A 270 1.54 -21.17 -23.65
CA THR A 270 2.01 -20.44 -24.85
C THR A 270 1.28 -19.10 -25.04
N GLY A 271 0.48 -18.69 -24.03
CA GLY A 271 -0.31 -17.46 -24.07
C GLY A 271 0.56 -16.22 -23.94
N THR A 272 -0.01 -15.11 -24.36
CA THR A 272 0.56 -13.77 -24.24
C THR A 272 -0.25 -12.94 -23.23
N VAL A 273 0.41 -12.11 -22.45
CA VAL A 273 -0.24 -11.21 -21.51
C VAL A 273 -1.03 -10.15 -22.28
N ALA A 274 -2.32 -10.08 -22.02
CA ALA A 274 -3.21 -9.09 -22.59
C ALA A 274 -3.49 -7.95 -21.60
N ARG A 275 -3.86 -6.80 -22.14
CA ARG A 275 -4.29 -5.63 -21.38
C ARG A 275 -5.70 -5.20 -21.78
N VAL A 276 -6.50 -4.88 -20.78
CA VAL A 276 -7.81 -4.23 -20.95
C VAL A 276 -7.94 -3.09 -19.94
N VAL A 277 -8.90 -2.20 -20.15
CA VAL A 277 -9.22 -1.14 -19.18
C VAL A 277 -10.49 -1.53 -18.42
N GLN A 278 -10.43 -1.54 -17.08
CA GLN A 278 -11.56 -1.83 -16.20
C GLN A 278 -11.56 -0.84 -15.03
N GLY A 279 -12.69 -0.19 -14.80
CA GLY A 279 -12.80 0.84 -13.74
C GLY A 279 -11.77 1.97 -13.89
N GLY A 280 -11.47 2.42 -15.11
CA GLY A 280 -10.51 3.48 -15.40
C GLY A 280 -9.03 3.09 -15.19
N ARG A 281 -8.72 1.79 -14.99
CA ARG A 281 -7.35 1.31 -14.74
C ARG A 281 -6.99 0.16 -15.66
N SER A 282 -5.71 0.09 -16.07
CA SER A 282 -5.19 -1.05 -16.83
C SER A 282 -5.28 -2.32 -16.01
N THR A 283 -5.73 -3.40 -16.65
CA THR A 283 -5.80 -4.75 -16.11
C THR A 283 -4.97 -5.64 -17.00
N PHE A 284 -3.98 -6.31 -16.43
CA PHE A 284 -3.08 -7.22 -17.14
C PHE A 284 -3.44 -8.66 -16.74
N TYR A 285 -3.50 -9.56 -17.72
CA TYR A 285 -3.88 -10.95 -17.48
C TYR A 285 -3.46 -11.84 -18.66
N CYS A 286 -3.36 -13.16 -18.44
CA CYS A 286 -3.16 -14.13 -19.50
C CYS A 286 -4.49 -14.79 -19.87
N PRO A 287 -5.05 -14.57 -21.08
CA PRO A 287 -6.31 -15.19 -21.50
C PRO A 287 -6.28 -16.72 -21.55
N SER A 288 -5.09 -17.30 -21.74
CA SER A 288 -4.92 -18.75 -21.82
C SER A 288 -4.94 -19.44 -20.43
N CYS A 289 -4.32 -18.81 -19.41
CA CYS A 289 -4.28 -19.33 -18.04
C CYS A 289 -5.53 -18.97 -17.23
N GLN A 290 -6.03 -17.76 -17.40
CA GLN A 290 -7.13 -17.19 -16.62
C GLN A 290 -8.44 -17.36 -17.38
N ARG A 291 -8.95 -18.59 -17.42
CA ARG A 291 -10.21 -18.92 -18.11
C ARG A 291 -11.43 -18.45 -17.29
N LYS A 292 -12.54 -18.25 -17.99
CA LYS A 292 -13.84 -17.93 -17.38
C LYS A 292 -14.34 -19.09 -16.51
#